data_07db6b3f1bae05f73697306b41d83dfa
#
_entry.id   07db6b3f1bae05f73697306b41d83dfa
#
_cell.length_a   1.000
_cell.length_b   1.000
_cell.length_c   1.000
_cell.angle_alpha   90.00
_cell.angle_beta   90.00
_cell.angle_gamma   90.00
#
_symmetry.space_group_name_H-M   'P 1'
#
loop_
_entity.id
_entity.type
_entity.pdbx_description
1 polymer ?
#
loop_
_entity_poly.entity_id
_entity_poly.type
_entity_poly.pdbx_seq_one_letter_code
_entity_poly.pdbx_strand_id
1 'polypeptide(L)'
;QVLFVIEPTLYENSVKQAEAELKTAKANLEYAVSSYQRMKEAIKSDAVSRIQYLQAESHVAACEAAVSNAEAALKTARTNLSYCYVKAPCDGVVDVSAYSVGAYIGGALQPVKLATVYKDNRMYSYFNIADNQYLTYELAQEAASKIPAETHFVTLRLGTDGAQSWKANLD
;
A
#
# COMPACT_ATOMS: atom_id res chain seq x y z
N GLN A 1 -4.56 -1.42 -11.30
CA GLN A 1 -5.54 -2.43 -11.73
C GLN A 1 -5.51 -3.63 -10.76
N VAL A 2 -6.68 -4.27 -10.48
CA VAL A 2 -6.75 -5.53 -9.71
C VAL A 2 -6.34 -6.67 -10.63
N LEU A 3 -5.42 -7.51 -10.17
CA LEU A 3 -4.92 -8.67 -10.92
C LEU A 3 -5.56 -9.97 -10.45
N PHE A 4 -5.72 -10.13 -9.14
CA PHE A 4 -6.31 -11.32 -8.54
C PHE A 4 -7.31 -10.93 -7.46
N VAL A 5 -8.33 -11.76 -7.29
CA VAL A 5 -9.28 -11.67 -6.18
C VAL A 5 -9.20 -12.99 -5.42
N ILE A 6 -8.81 -12.90 -4.16
CA ILE A 6 -8.80 -14.01 -3.22
C ILE A 6 -10.15 -14.02 -2.51
N GLU A 7 -10.68 -15.17 -2.14
CA GLU A 7 -11.99 -15.33 -1.48
C GLU A 7 -12.20 -14.29 -0.34
N PRO A 8 -13.07 -13.28 -0.52
CA PRO A 8 -13.19 -12.18 0.44
C PRO A 8 -14.22 -12.43 1.55
N THR A 9 -15.05 -13.45 1.45
CA THR A 9 -16.26 -13.65 2.28
C THR A 9 -15.99 -13.62 3.77
N LEU A 10 -14.92 -14.29 4.23
CA LEU A 10 -14.54 -14.31 5.65
C LEU A 10 -14.11 -12.93 6.15
N TYR A 11 -13.39 -12.19 5.32
CA TYR A 11 -12.91 -10.84 5.66
C TYR A 11 -14.04 -9.82 5.61
N GLU A 12 -14.99 -9.96 4.69
CA GLU A 12 -16.20 -9.14 4.65
C GLU A 12 -17.05 -9.33 5.93
N ASN A 13 -17.19 -10.56 6.38
CA ASN A 13 -17.90 -10.84 7.64
C ASN A 13 -17.16 -10.24 8.83
N SER A 14 -15.82 -10.30 8.87
CA SER A 14 -15.01 -9.66 9.90
C SER A 14 -15.16 -8.13 9.90
N VAL A 15 -15.26 -7.50 8.74
CA VAL A 15 -15.55 -6.06 8.62
C VAL A 15 -16.95 -5.74 9.19
N LYS A 16 -17.98 -6.52 8.82
CA LYS A 16 -19.34 -6.32 9.33
C LYS A 16 -19.41 -6.47 10.86
N GLN A 17 -18.69 -7.45 11.41
CA GLN A 17 -18.58 -7.63 12.86
C GLN A 17 -17.95 -6.41 13.52
N ALA A 18 -16.79 -5.96 13.05
CA ALA A 18 -16.11 -4.79 13.59
C ALA A 18 -16.94 -3.50 13.45
N GLU A 19 -17.72 -3.35 12.38
CA GLU A 19 -18.68 -2.25 12.22
C GLU A 19 -19.81 -2.28 13.25
N ALA A 20 -20.33 -3.47 13.57
CA ALA A 20 -21.33 -3.64 14.62
C ALA A 20 -20.77 -3.31 16.02
N GLU A 21 -19.54 -3.74 16.31
CA GLU A 21 -18.84 -3.43 17.56
C GLU A 21 -18.60 -1.93 17.72
N LEU A 22 -18.16 -1.25 16.65
CA LEU A 22 -18.00 0.20 16.64
C LEU A 22 -19.34 0.92 16.88
N LYS A 23 -20.42 0.46 16.27
CA LYS A 23 -21.75 1.02 16.47
C LYS A 23 -22.20 0.89 17.93
N THR A 24 -21.95 -0.26 18.55
CA THR A 24 -22.23 -0.50 19.97
C THR A 24 -21.40 0.42 20.87
N ALA A 25 -20.09 0.56 20.60
CA ALA A 25 -19.22 1.43 21.36
C ALA A 25 -19.67 2.90 21.26
N LYS A 26 -20.07 3.37 20.08
CA LYS A 26 -20.59 4.73 19.87
C LYS A 26 -21.92 4.96 20.63
N ALA A 27 -22.82 4.00 20.63
CA ALA A 27 -24.07 4.09 21.39
C ALA A 27 -23.82 4.17 22.91
N ASN A 28 -22.86 3.39 23.41
CA ASN A 28 -22.45 3.44 24.83
C ASN A 28 -21.81 4.79 25.18
N LEU A 29 -21.00 5.34 24.30
CA LEU A 29 -20.40 6.68 24.48
C LEU A 29 -21.50 7.77 24.54
N GLU A 30 -22.46 7.73 23.62
CA GLU A 30 -23.58 8.68 23.60
C GLU A 30 -24.39 8.63 24.90
N TYR A 31 -24.66 7.42 25.41
CA TYR A 31 -25.31 7.24 26.70
C TYR A 31 -24.46 7.81 27.85
N ALA A 32 -23.14 7.51 27.87
CA ALA A 32 -22.22 8.00 28.90
C ALA A 32 -22.15 9.54 28.91
N VAL A 33 -22.04 10.16 27.73
CA VAL A 33 -22.04 11.62 27.57
C VAL A 33 -23.34 12.25 28.04
N SER A 34 -24.49 11.66 27.66
CA SER A 34 -25.80 12.13 28.13
C SER A 34 -25.95 12.01 29.64
N SER A 35 -25.43 10.94 30.24
CA SER A 35 -25.42 10.76 31.69
C SER A 35 -24.52 11.78 32.39
N TYR A 36 -23.31 11.97 31.86
CA TYR A 36 -22.37 12.97 32.37
C TYR A 36 -22.95 14.40 32.32
N GLN A 37 -23.61 14.77 31.22
CA GLN A 37 -24.25 16.08 31.11
C GLN A 37 -25.32 16.27 32.16
N ARG A 38 -26.16 15.27 32.42
CA ARG A 38 -27.17 15.33 33.52
C ARG A 38 -26.52 15.47 34.89
N MET A 39 -25.43 14.73 35.16
CA MET A 39 -24.69 14.85 36.43
C MET A 39 -24.03 16.23 36.56
N LYS A 40 -23.54 16.80 35.47
CA LYS A 40 -22.97 18.13 35.40
C LYS A 40 -24.01 19.24 35.71
N GLU A 41 -25.24 19.05 35.32
CA GLU A 41 -26.32 19.98 35.69
C GLU A 41 -26.76 19.76 37.17
N ALA A 42 -26.88 18.52 37.62
CA ALA A 42 -27.30 18.18 38.96
C ALA A 42 -26.30 18.64 40.05
N ILE A 43 -25.01 18.65 39.76
CA ILE A 43 -23.98 19.09 40.72
C ILE A 43 -24.05 20.61 40.97
N LYS A 44 -24.58 21.41 40.05
CA LYS A 44 -24.76 22.84 40.23
C LYS A 44 -25.81 23.16 41.31
N SER A 45 -26.73 22.25 41.54
CA SER A 45 -27.79 22.32 42.55
C SER A 45 -27.53 21.47 43.77
N ASP A 46 -26.28 21.00 43.97
CA ASP A 46 -25.88 20.10 45.05
C ASP A 46 -26.74 18.80 45.16
N ALA A 47 -27.40 18.40 44.07
CA ALA A 47 -28.28 17.26 44.02
C ALA A 47 -27.51 15.91 43.86
N VAL A 48 -26.21 15.95 43.53
CA VAL A 48 -25.35 14.77 43.40
C VAL A 48 -24.01 14.98 44.07
N SER A 49 -23.37 13.91 44.49
CA SER A 49 -22.04 13.96 45.11
C SER A 49 -20.95 14.20 44.06
N ARG A 50 -19.86 14.83 44.49
CA ARG A 50 -18.68 15.04 43.64
C ARG A 50 -18.09 13.71 43.15
N ILE A 51 -18.23 12.63 43.91
CA ILE A 51 -17.76 11.29 43.56
C ILE A 51 -18.54 10.77 42.35
N GLN A 52 -19.88 10.92 42.37
CA GLN A 52 -20.73 10.49 41.26
C GLN A 52 -20.43 11.27 39.95
N TYR A 53 -20.15 12.55 40.06
CA TYR A 53 -19.73 13.38 38.92
C TYR A 53 -18.39 12.87 38.30
N LEU A 54 -17.36 12.64 39.16
CA LEU A 54 -16.08 12.12 38.73
C LEU A 54 -16.17 10.70 38.12
N GLN A 55 -17.07 9.87 38.65
CA GLN A 55 -17.34 8.55 38.08
C GLN A 55 -17.95 8.66 36.67
N ALA A 56 -18.91 9.56 36.48
CA ALA A 56 -19.52 9.79 35.18
C ALA A 56 -18.47 10.32 34.16
N GLU A 57 -17.58 11.21 34.58
CA GLU A 57 -16.48 11.72 33.75
C GLU A 57 -15.51 10.60 33.35
N SER A 58 -15.08 9.78 34.31
CA SER A 58 -14.22 8.61 34.04
C SER A 58 -14.89 7.60 33.12
N HIS A 59 -16.22 7.44 33.24
CA HIS A 59 -16.98 6.54 32.38
C HIS A 59 -17.01 7.03 30.92
N VAL A 60 -17.14 8.34 30.69
CA VAL A 60 -17.02 8.91 29.35
C VAL A 60 -15.65 8.62 28.76
N ALA A 61 -14.56 8.89 29.51
CA ALA A 61 -13.21 8.62 29.04
C ALA A 61 -12.99 7.12 28.71
N ALA A 62 -13.57 6.21 29.49
CA ALA A 62 -13.52 4.78 29.21
C ALA A 62 -14.27 4.39 27.93
N CYS A 63 -15.46 5.01 27.69
CA CYS A 63 -16.22 4.78 26.47
C CYS A 63 -15.53 5.38 25.24
N GLU A 64 -14.86 6.55 25.35
CA GLU A 64 -14.05 7.11 24.27
C GLU A 64 -12.89 6.19 23.89
N ALA A 65 -12.21 5.62 24.87
CA ALA A 65 -11.16 4.63 24.62
C ALA A 65 -11.73 3.35 23.95
N ALA A 66 -12.93 2.91 24.33
CA ALA A 66 -13.60 1.77 23.70
C ALA A 66 -13.95 2.05 22.23
N VAL A 67 -14.41 3.27 21.90
CA VAL A 67 -14.63 3.69 20.50
C VAL A 67 -13.33 3.68 19.71
N SER A 68 -12.26 4.24 20.26
CA SER A 68 -10.94 4.25 19.60
C SER A 68 -10.42 2.82 19.31
N ASN A 69 -10.60 1.90 20.26
CA ASN A 69 -10.25 0.49 20.08
C ASN A 69 -11.08 -0.18 18.96
N ALA A 70 -12.39 0.07 18.93
CA ALA A 70 -13.27 -0.47 17.90
C ALA A 70 -12.96 0.11 16.51
N GLU A 71 -12.58 1.38 16.42
CA GLU A 71 -12.12 2.01 15.16
C GLU A 71 -10.82 1.40 14.68
N ALA A 72 -9.87 1.11 15.56
CA ALA A 72 -8.63 0.42 15.21
C ALA A 72 -8.90 -1.02 14.72
N ALA A 73 -9.80 -1.75 15.37
CA ALA A 73 -10.22 -3.09 14.96
C ALA A 73 -10.87 -3.06 13.56
N LEU A 74 -11.77 -2.12 13.30
CA LEU A 74 -12.40 -1.94 12.00
C LEU A 74 -11.37 -1.62 10.91
N LYS A 75 -10.41 -0.75 11.21
CA LYS A 75 -9.33 -0.42 10.27
C LYS A 75 -8.51 -1.66 9.92
N THR A 76 -8.18 -2.49 10.91
CA THR A 76 -7.46 -3.76 10.69
C THR A 76 -8.27 -4.71 9.82
N ALA A 77 -9.56 -4.90 10.12
CA ALA A 77 -10.44 -5.76 9.32
C ALA A 77 -10.53 -5.28 7.85
N ARG A 78 -10.68 -3.98 7.62
CA ARG A 78 -10.70 -3.39 6.27
C ARG A 78 -9.37 -3.54 5.54
N THR A 79 -8.25 -3.43 6.25
CA THR A 79 -6.92 -3.67 5.66
C THR A 79 -6.78 -5.12 5.22
N ASN A 80 -7.19 -6.07 6.05
CA ASN A 80 -7.17 -7.49 5.70
C ASN A 80 -8.07 -7.80 4.50
N LEU A 81 -9.26 -7.20 4.41
CA LEU A 81 -10.13 -7.32 3.24
C LEU A 81 -9.46 -6.73 1.99
N SER A 82 -8.73 -5.63 2.11
CA SER A 82 -8.04 -5.02 0.98
C SER A 82 -6.96 -5.93 0.37
N TYR A 83 -6.35 -6.79 1.17
CA TYR A 83 -5.37 -7.78 0.69
C TYR A 83 -5.98 -8.90 -0.15
N CYS A 84 -7.30 -9.13 -0.04
CA CYS A 84 -8.00 -10.05 -0.92
C CYS A 84 -8.02 -9.55 -2.37
N TYR A 85 -7.88 -8.25 -2.60
CA TYR A 85 -7.84 -7.62 -3.91
C TYR A 85 -6.39 -7.26 -4.28
N VAL A 86 -5.67 -8.21 -4.83
CA VAL A 86 -4.26 -8.04 -5.21
C VAL A 86 -4.17 -7.10 -6.41
N LYS A 87 -3.56 -5.94 -6.20
CA LYS A 87 -3.36 -4.91 -7.24
C LYS A 87 -1.96 -4.99 -7.82
N ALA A 88 -1.83 -4.55 -9.08
CA ALA A 88 -0.51 -4.37 -9.69
C ALA A 88 0.32 -3.35 -8.88
N PRO A 89 1.58 -3.66 -8.51
CA PRO A 89 2.45 -2.76 -7.76
C PRO A 89 3.00 -1.61 -8.61
N CYS A 90 3.05 -1.78 -9.92
CA CYS A 90 3.54 -0.79 -10.89
C CYS A 90 2.82 -0.96 -12.23
N ASP A 91 2.98 0.03 -13.10
CA ASP A 91 2.58 -0.07 -14.50
C ASP A 91 3.59 -0.95 -15.25
N GLY A 92 3.11 -1.78 -16.18
CA GLY A 92 3.94 -2.71 -16.93
C GLY A 92 3.15 -3.87 -17.51
N VAL A 93 3.86 -4.88 -17.96
CA VAL A 93 3.31 -6.11 -18.54
C VAL A 93 3.28 -7.21 -17.48
N VAL A 94 2.13 -7.88 -17.35
CA VAL A 94 1.94 -9.01 -16.43
C VAL A 94 2.29 -10.30 -17.16
N ASP A 95 3.11 -11.12 -16.54
CA ASP A 95 3.43 -12.47 -16.99
C ASP A 95 2.26 -13.43 -16.74
N VAL A 96 2.38 -14.64 -17.27
CA VAL A 96 1.36 -15.70 -17.10
C VAL A 96 1.13 -15.96 -15.60
N SER A 97 -0.14 -16.09 -15.22
CA SER A 97 -0.51 -16.49 -13.86
C SER A 97 -0.03 -17.90 -13.55
N ALA A 98 0.57 -18.06 -12.39
CA ALA A 98 1.01 -19.39 -11.90
C ALA A 98 -0.18 -20.27 -11.44
N TYR A 99 -1.35 -19.66 -11.21
CA TYR A 99 -2.52 -20.37 -10.68
C TYR A 99 -3.76 -20.11 -11.53
N SER A 100 -4.57 -21.17 -11.68
CA SER A 100 -5.87 -21.09 -12.34
C SER A 100 -6.95 -20.58 -11.36
N VAL A 101 -8.06 -20.11 -11.91
CA VAL A 101 -9.22 -19.73 -11.11
C VAL A 101 -9.73 -20.92 -10.31
N GLY A 102 -9.99 -20.74 -9.03
CA GLY A 102 -10.41 -21.78 -8.10
C GLY A 102 -9.27 -22.58 -7.46
N ALA A 103 -8.02 -22.27 -7.79
CA ALA A 103 -6.87 -22.89 -7.14
C ALA A 103 -6.77 -22.46 -5.67
N TYR A 104 -6.44 -23.39 -4.78
CA TYR A 104 -6.16 -23.09 -3.40
C TYR A 104 -4.78 -22.43 -3.27
N ILE A 105 -4.77 -21.22 -2.71
CA ILE A 105 -3.56 -20.47 -2.42
C ILE A 105 -3.42 -20.43 -0.90
N GLY A 106 -2.67 -21.32 -0.35
CA GLY A 106 -2.47 -21.41 1.09
C GLY A 106 -1.24 -22.23 1.43
N GLY A 107 -0.56 -21.81 2.47
CA GLY A 107 0.63 -22.46 2.97
C GLY A 107 1.39 -21.46 3.82
N ALA A 108 1.24 -21.59 5.12
CA ALA A 108 1.68 -20.61 6.11
C ALA A 108 3.19 -20.34 6.17
N LEU A 109 4.03 -21.07 5.44
CA LEU A 109 5.48 -21.05 5.64
C LEU A 109 6.28 -20.41 4.51
N GLN A 110 5.70 -20.21 3.33
CA GLN A 110 6.42 -19.56 2.23
C GLN A 110 5.51 -18.62 1.44
N PRO A 111 6.00 -17.44 1.06
CA PRO A 111 5.26 -16.54 0.20
C PRO A 111 5.00 -17.17 -1.16
N VAL A 112 3.76 -17.12 -1.62
CA VAL A 112 3.33 -17.67 -2.91
C VAL A 112 3.41 -16.59 -3.97
N LYS A 113 4.14 -16.88 -5.06
CA LYS A 113 4.25 -16.00 -6.22
C LYS A 113 3.06 -16.22 -7.15
N LEU A 114 2.18 -15.24 -7.29
CA LEU A 114 0.99 -15.31 -8.13
C LEU A 114 1.29 -15.01 -9.61
N ALA A 115 1.99 -13.91 -9.85
CA ALA A 115 2.46 -13.48 -11.17
C ALA A 115 3.65 -12.54 -11.01
N THR A 116 4.31 -12.24 -12.13
CA THR A 116 5.35 -11.21 -12.18
C THR A 116 4.85 -10.03 -13.01
N VAL A 117 5.12 -8.81 -12.56
CA VAL A 117 4.87 -7.60 -13.34
C VAL A 117 6.23 -7.05 -13.77
N TYR A 118 6.45 -6.92 -15.08
CA TYR A 118 7.64 -6.34 -15.66
C TYR A 118 7.37 -4.88 -16.00
N LYS A 119 8.22 -4.00 -15.48
CA LYS A 119 8.19 -2.59 -15.84
C LYS A 119 9.04 -2.42 -17.10
N ASP A 120 8.41 -2.14 -18.23
CA ASP A 120 9.02 -2.09 -19.54
C ASP A 120 9.34 -0.66 -20.03
N ASN A 121 9.09 0.36 -19.20
CA ASN A 121 9.32 1.76 -19.59
C ASN A 121 10.80 2.18 -19.58
N ARG A 122 11.68 1.39 -18.96
CA ARG A 122 13.13 1.58 -18.96
C ARG A 122 13.82 0.23 -19.07
N MET A 123 14.72 0.12 -20.03
CA MET A 123 15.57 -1.06 -20.21
C MET A 123 17.02 -0.65 -20.11
N TYR A 124 17.84 -1.47 -19.47
CA TYR A 124 19.28 -1.33 -19.43
C TYR A 124 19.90 -2.34 -20.38
N SER A 125 20.80 -1.90 -21.23
CA SER A 125 21.60 -2.77 -22.08
C SER A 125 23.05 -2.71 -21.62
N TYR A 126 23.59 -3.86 -21.30
CA TYR A 126 25.00 -4.01 -20.93
C TYR A 126 25.78 -4.53 -22.12
N PHE A 127 26.91 -3.90 -22.43
CA PHE A 127 27.83 -4.34 -23.46
C PHE A 127 29.26 -4.24 -22.95
N ASN A 128 30.10 -5.17 -23.38
CA ASN A 128 31.51 -5.18 -23.04
C ASN A 128 32.31 -4.59 -24.22
N ILE A 129 33.23 -3.71 -23.92
CA ILE A 129 34.16 -3.14 -24.87
C ILE A 129 35.54 -3.74 -24.59
N ALA A 130 36.24 -4.16 -25.62
CA ALA A 130 37.60 -4.64 -25.49
C ALA A 130 38.56 -3.47 -25.18
N ASP A 131 39.63 -3.70 -24.42
CA ASP A 131 40.56 -2.66 -23.95
C ASP A 131 41.13 -1.81 -25.07
N ASN A 132 41.44 -2.40 -26.21
CA ASN A 132 41.93 -1.69 -27.38
C ASN A 132 40.90 -0.73 -28.01
N GLN A 133 39.61 -1.06 -27.89
CA GLN A 133 38.51 -0.20 -28.34
C GLN A 133 38.21 0.89 -27.33
N TYR A 134 38.40 0.61 -26.02
CA TYR A 134 38.21 1.56 -24.95
C TYR A 134 39.19 2.73 -25.07
N LEU A 135 40.48 2.46 -25.31
CA LEU A 135 41.49 3.50 -25.56
C LEU A 135 41.12 4.40 -26.78
N THR A 136 40.61 3.81 -27.83
CA THR A 136 40.15 4.56 -29.02
C THR A 136 38.94 5.43 -28.68
N TYR A 137 38.05 4.95 -27.82
CA TYR A 137 36.89 5.70 -27.35
C TYR A 137 37.29 6.86 -26.44
N GLU A 138 38.22 6.69 -25.51
CA GLU A 138 38.72 7.76 -24.63
C GLU A 138 39.40 8.88 -25.48
N LEU A 139 40.25 8.52 -26.46
CA LEU A 139 40.89 9.49 -27.35
C LEU A 139 39.84 10.24 -28.20
N ALA A 140 38.78 9.56 -28.64
CA ALA A 140 37.66 10.17 -29.32
C ALA A 140 36.86 11.10 -28.42
N GLN A 141 36.67 10.77 -27.15
CA GLN A 141 35.95 11.55 -26.16
C GLN A 141 36.73 12.81 -25.74
N GLU A 142 38.07 12.74 -25.61
CA GLU A 142 38.93 13.91 -25.40
C GLU A 142 38.85 14.89 -26.62
N ALA A 143 38.82 14.33 -27.81
CA ALA A 143 38.61 15.14 -29.03
C ALA A 143 37.20 15.73 -29.13
N ALA A 144 36.19 15.02 -28.63
CA ALA A 144 34.77 15.40 -28.57
C ALA A 144 34.41 16.31 -27.39
N SER A 145 35.31 16.49 -26.41
CA SER A 145 35.09 17.35 -25.21
C SER A 145 34.80 18.82 -25.55
N LYS A 146 34.92 19.21 -26.84
CA LYS A 146 34.48 20.48 -27.38
C LYS A 146 33.01 20.48 -27.87
N ILE A 147 32.32 19.36 -27.80
CA ILE A 147 30.91 19.21 -28.24
C ILE A 147 30.01 19.29 -27.01
N PRO A 148 28.90 20.04 -27.05
CA PRO A 148 28.00 20.16 -25.91
C PRO A 148 27.49 18.80 -25.43
N ALA A 149 27.29 18.64 -24.10
CA ALA A 149 26.91 17.40 -23.39
C ALA A 149 25.57 16.77 -23.85
N GLU A 150 24.84 17.40 -24.75
CA GLU A 150 23.56 16.89 -25.29
C GLU A 150 23.70 15.72 -26.27
N THR A 151 24.92 15.29 -26.64
CA THR A 151 25.17 14.31 -27.69
C THR A 151 25.69 12.94 -27.21
N HIS A 152 25.73 12.69 -25.93
CA HIS A 152 26.17 11.38 -25.40
C HIS A 152 25.03 10.35 -25.36
N PHE A 153 24.48 10.02 -26.53
CA PHE A 153 23.53 8.94 -26.66
C PHE A 153 24.04 7.84 -27.58
N VAL A 154 23.72 6.60 -27.20
CA VAL A 154 24.01 5.42 -28.02
C VAL A 154 22.72 5.01 -28.72
N THR A 155 22.80 4.69 -30.00
CA THR A 155 21.67 4.16 -30.76
C THR A 155 21.72 2.62 -30.70
N LEU A 156 20.78 1.99 -30.00
CA LEU A 156 20.62 0.55 -29.99
C LEU A 156 19.77 0.15 -31.19
N ARG A 157 20.22 -0.84 -31.96
CA ARG A 157 19.48 -1.45 -33.07
C ARG A 157 19.29 -2.94 -32.80
N LEU A 158 18.08 -3.40 -32.97
CA LEU A 158 17.76 -4.83 -32.82
C LEU A 158 17.61 -5.46 -34.20
N GLY A 159 18.35 -6.57 -34.43
CA GLY A 159 18.29 -7.34 -35.66
C GLY A 159 19.16 -6.80 -36.78
N THR A 160 19.28 -7.57 -37.86
CA THR A 160 20.10 -7.28 -39.05
C THR A 160 19.49 -6.20 -39.94
N ASP A 161 18.17 -6.01 -39.86
CA ASP A 161 17.43 -5.12 -40.76
C ASP A 161 17.33 -3.67 -40.29
N GLY A 162 17.79 -3.38 -39.07
CA GLY A 162 17.85 -2.02 -38.52
C GLY A 162 16.50 -1.30 -38.39
N ALA A 163 15.39 -2.04 -38.53
CA ALA A 163 14.03 -1.49 -38.57
C ALA A 163 13.59 -0.82 -37.26
N GLN A 164 14.14 -1.24 -36.14
CA GLN A 164 13.85 -0.65 -34.81
C GLN A 164 15.15 -0.12 -34.21
N SER A 165 15.15 1.16 -33.85
CA SER A 165 16.27 1.81 -33.18
C SER A 165 15.79 2.60 -31.98
N TRP A 166 16.54 2.53 -30.88
CA TRP A 166 16.27 3.28 -29.66
C TRP A 166 17.48 4.12 -29.30
N LYS A 167 17.22 5.33 -28.80
CA LYS A 167 18.27 6.18 -28.23
C LYS A 167 18.40 5.85 -26.76
N ALA A 168 19.61 5.56 -26.31
CA ALA A 168 19.93 5.30 -24.91
C ALA A 168 21.00 6.30 -24.43
N ASN A 169 20.90 6.70 -23.17
CA ASN A 169 21.95 7.46 -22.52
C ASN A 169 23.03 6.48 -22.04
N LEU A 170 24.28 6.88 -22.14
CA LEU A 170 25.40 6.16 -21.56
C LEU A 170 25.52 6.63 -20.10
N ASP A 171 25.48 5.69 -19.12
CA ASP A 171 25.73 5.95 -17.71
C ASP A 171 27.19 5.64 -17.37
#